data_055bdba0ad50bce83a62ea4776abfff0
#
_entry.id   055bdba0ad50bce83a62ea4776abfff0
#
_cell.length_a   1.000
_cell.length_b   1.000
_cell.length_c   1.000
_cell.angle_alpha   90.00
_cell.angle_beta   90.00
_cell.angle_gamma   90.00
#
_symmetry.space_group_name_H-M   'P 1'
#
loop_
_entity.id
_entity.type
_entity.pdbx_description
1 polymer ?
#
loop_
_entity_poly.entity_id
_entity_poly.type
_entity_poly.pdbx_seq_one_letter_code
_entity_poly.pdbx_strand_id
1 'polypeptide(L)'
;IPFSSGSGTYQICCYQQIDGSRYAALFADTLEVSLENEFLPFLYPNQYVNFTPDSASSKLALSIISEDASDVDALQAVYNYVVQNLTYDYDLADTVDSGYIPDVDSTLKSGKGICFDYAALTTAMLRARDIPCKLQIGYAGTVKHAWISVYIRSKGWVDKAVEFSG
;
A
#
# COMPACT_ATOMS: atom_id res chain seq x y z
N ILE A 1 6.77 3.83 -10.93
CA ILE A 1 5.54 3.05 -11.15
C ILE A 1 5.93 1.58 -11.01
N PRO A 2 5.35 0.82 -10.08
CA PRO A 2 5.67 -0.60 -9.96
C PRO A 2 4.98 -1.41 -11.08
N PHE A 3 5.69 -2.41 -11.61
CA PHE A 3 5.15 -3.35 -12.61
C PHE A 3 4.29 -4.44 -11.92
N SER A 4 3.17 -4.02 -11.35
CA SER A 4 2.33 -4.87 -10.49
C SER A 4 1.48 -5.90 -11.24
N SER A 5 1.44 -5.83 -12.58
CA SER A 5 0.74 -6.82 -13.41
C SER A 5 1.65 -7.98 -13.86
N GLY A 6 2.90 -8.04 -13.36
CA GLY A 6 3.84 -9.10 -13.68
C GLY A 6 4.65 -8.83 -14.94
N SER A 7 5.26 -9.88 -15.50
CA SER A 7 5.96 -9.79 -16.79
C SER A 7 4.96 -9.64 -17.92
N GLY A 8 5.34 -8.89 -18.95
CA GLY A 8 4.50 -8.66 -20.13
C GLY A 8 4.72 -7.30 -20.77
N THR A 9 3.86 -6.97 -21.70
CA THR A 9 3.90 -5.72 -22.46
C THR A 9 3.20 -4.60 -21.69
N TYR A 10 3.90 -3.51 -21.43
CA TYR A 10 3.37 -2.31 -20.78
C TYR A 10 3.33 -1.15 -21.77
N GLN A 11 2.22 -0.43 -21.80
CA GLN A 11 2.12 0.84 -22.53
C GLN A 11 2.25 2.01 -21.55
N ILE A 12 3.21 2.90 -21.80
CA ILE A 12 3.41 4.12 -21.05
C ILE A 12 2.92 5.29 -21.91
N CYS A 13 1.89 5.98 -21.41
CA CYS A 13 1.33 7.15 -22.08
C CYS A 13 1.55 8.39 -21.22
N CYS A 14 2.00 9.47 -21.84
CA CYS A 14 2.08 10.78 -21.22
C CYS A 14 1.02 11.70 -21.83
N TYR A 15 0.27 12.37 -20.95
CA TYR A 15 -0.77 13.30 -21.35
C TYR A 15 -0.51 14.67 -20.73
N GLN A 16 -0.74 15.71 -21.53
CA GLN A 16 -0.76 17.09 -21.07
C GLN A 16 -2.20 17.53 -20.86
N GLN A 17 -2.50 18.10 -19.70
CA GLN A 17 -3.79 18.75 -19.48
C GLN A 17 -3.87 20.02 -20.33
N ILE A 18 -4.95 20.16 -21.08
CA ILE A 18 -5.22 21.35 -21.91
C ILE A 18 -6.18 22.29 -21.18
N ASP A 19 -7.30 21.76 -20.71
CA ASP A 19 -8.34 22.52 -20.06
C ASP A 19 -9.31 21.57 -19.30
N GLY A 20 -9.60 21.86 -18.02
CA GLY A 20 -10.54 21.06 -17.22
C GLY A 20 -10.17 19.57 -17.21
N SER A 21 -11.05 18.72 -17.74
CA SER A 21 -10.82 17.26 -17.83
C SER A 21 -10.27 16.80 -19.21
N ARG A 22 -9.91 17.76 -20.09
CA ARG A 22 -9.38 17.43 -21.42
C ARG A 22 -7.86 17.32 -21.41
N TYR A 23 -7.35 16.24 -22.00
CA TYR A 23 -5.94 15.94 -22.09
C TYR A 23 -5.55 15.65 -23.55
N ALA A 24 -4.37 16.10 -23.97
CA ALA A 24 -3.74 15.70 -25.23
C ALA A 24 -2.65 14.67 -24.94
N ALA A 25 -2.58 13.63 -25.75
CA ALA A 25 -1.47 12.70 -25.70
C ALA A 25 -0.20 13.38 -26.23
N LEU A 26 0.88 13.36 -25.46
CA LEU A 26 2.20 13.83 -25.88
C LEU A 26 2.99 12.71 -26.54
N PHE A 27 3.01 11.55 -25.90
CA PHE A 27 3.60 10.34 -26.48
C PHE A 27 2.98 9.08 -25.86
N ALA A 28 3.12 7.98 -26.56
CA ALA A 28 2.90 6.63 -26.05
C ALA A 28 4.07 5.76 -26.46
N ASP A 29 4.57 4.96 -25.52
CA ASP A 29 5.65 4.01 -25.74
C ASP A 29 5.27 2.63 -25.21
N THR A 30 5.88 1.59 -25.77
CA THR A 30 5.63 0.21 -25.37
C THR A 30 6.91 -0.40 -24.83
N LEU A 31 6.80 -1.01 -23.65
CA LEU A 31 7.93 -1.63 -22.95
C LEU A 31 7.63 -3.11 -22.70
N GLU A 32 8.53 -3.98 -23.13
CA GLU A 32 8.52 -5.38 -22.74
C GLU A 32 9.24 -5.55 -21.42
N VAL A 33 8.54 -6.06 -20.41
CA VAL A 33 9.05 -6.26 -19.06
C VAL A 33 9.15 -7.74 -18.75
N SER A 34 10.33 -8.18 -18.34
CA SER A 34 10.56 -9.50 -17.76
C SER A 34 11.03 -9.34 -16.31
N LEU A 35 10.19 -9.70 -15.36
CA LEU A 35 10.52 -9.65 -13.94
C LEU A 35 11.28 -10.90 -13.54
N GLU A 36 12.45 -10.75 -12.94
CA GLU A 36 13.20 -11.85 -12.34
C GLU A 36 12.50 -12.39 -11.08
N ASN A 37 11.79 -11.53 -10.38
CA ASN A 37 11.01 -11.88 -9.20
C ASN A 37 9.70 -11.07 -9.20
N GLU A 38 8.58 -11.77 -9.31
CA GLU A 38 7.23 -11.19 -9.34
C GLU A 38 6.80 -10.50 -8.03
N PHE A 39 7.49 -10.77 -6.92
CA PHE A 39 7.17 -10.17 -5.62
C PHE A 39 7.80 -8.80 -5.40
N LEU A 40 8.84 -8.41 -6.15
CA LEU A 40 9.55 -7.15 -5.93
C LEU A 40 8.65 -5.91 -5.94
N PRO A 41 7.64 -5.78 -6.83
CA PRO A 41 6.72 -4.65 -6.79
C PRO A 41 5.90 -4.55 -5.50
N PHE A 42 5.82 -5.65 -4.75
CA PHE A 42 5.04 -5.78 -3.51
C PHE A 42 5.91 -5.87 -2.26
N LEU A 43 7.23 -5.75 -2.40
CA LEU A 43 8.23 -5.73 -1.32
C LEU A 43 8.88 -4.35 -1.18
N TYR A 44 9.10 -3.66 -2.31
CA TYR A 44 9.77 -2.36 -2.31
C TYR A 44 8.81 -1.19 -2.09
N PRO A 45 9.34 -0.05 -1.60
CA PRO A 45 8.56 1.17 -1.46
C PRO A 45 8.10 1.72 -2.81
N ASN A 46 7.01 2.47 -2.77
CA ASN A 46 6.49 3.24 -3.90
C ASN A 46 5.85 4.53 -3.38
N GLN A 47 5.26 5.35 -4.27
CA GLN A 47 4.70 6.65 -3.88
C GLN A 47 3.58 6.57 -2.82
N TYR A 48 2.83 5.45 -2.73
CA TYR A 48 1.72 5.28 -1.77
C TYR A 48 2.14 4.53 -0.51
N VAL A 49 3.24 3.82 -0.57
CA VAL A 49 3.81 3.05 0.54
C VAL A 49 5.29 3.39 0.59
N ASN A 50 5.59 4.60 1.09
CA ASN A 50 6.95 5.09 1.14
C ASN A 50 7.57 4.80 2.51
N PHE A 51 8.61 3.98 2.50
CA PHE A 51 9.37 3.62 3.70
C PHE A 51 10.83 3.29 3.33
N THR A 52 11.68 3.33 4.33
CA THR A 52 13.09 2.92 4.25
C THR A 52 13.39 2.01 5.45
N PRO A 53 14.54 1.33 5.50
CA PRO A 53 14.94 0.59 6.69
C PRO A 53 15.01 1.47 7.96
N ASP A 54 15.25 2.76 7.79
CA ASP A 54 15.35 3.73 8.89
C ASP A 54 14.03 4.36 9.30
N SER A 55 12.97 4.18 8.54
CA SER A 55 11.62 4.67 8.86
C SER A 55 11.13 4.17 10.22
N ALA A 56 10.35 4.98 10.92
CA ALA A 56 9.76 4.61 12.22
C ALA A 56 8.85 3.37 12.08
N SER A 57 8.09 3.30 10.98
CA SER A 57 7.23 2.16 10.64
C SER A 57 8.03 0.86 10.46
N SER A 58 9.20 0.91 9.81
CA SER A 58 10.07 -0.26 9.62
C SER A 58 10.67 -0.72 10.96
N LYS A 59 11.20 0.21 11.75
CA LYS A 59 11.75 -0.10 13.09
C LYS A 59 10.71 -0.70 14.01
N LEU A 60 9.50 -0.17 13.97
CA LEU A 60 8.38 -0.72 14.73
C LEU A 60 8.04 -2.14 14.28
N ALA A 61 7.90 -2.38 12.97
CA ALA A 61 7.63 -3.71 12.44
C ALA A 61 8.66 -4.73 12.92
N LEU A 62 9.96 -4.38 12.86
CA LEU A 62 11.05 -5.23 13.35
C LEU A 62 10.98 -5.50 14.87
N SER A 63 10.39 -4.59 15.64
CA SER A 63 10.26 -4.74 17.10
C SER A 63 9.06 -5.57 17.55
N ILE A 64 7.95 -5.54 16.78
CA ILE A 64 6.70 -6.25 17.17
C ILE A 64 6.52 -7.59 16.47
N ILE A 65 7.27 -7.85 15.39
CA ILE A 65 7.24 -9.11 14.65
C ILE A 65 8.50 -9.89 14.99
N SER A 66 8.34 -11.05 15.64
CA SER A 66 9.45 -11.96 15.93
C SER A 66 10.16 -12.41 14.65
N GLU A 67 11.47 -12.67 14.74
CA GLU A 67 12.28 -13.11 13.57
C GLU A 67 11.81 -14.45 13.00
N ASP A 68 11.29 -15.32 13.84
CA ASP A 68 10.75 -16.64 13.51
C ASP A 68 9.24 -16.67 13.29
N ALA A 69 8.57 -15.49 13.32
CA ALA A 69 7.13 -15.40 13.11
C ALA A 69 6.72 -15.95 11.75
N SER A 70 5.63 -16.71 11.73
CA SER A 70 4.98 -17.04 10.45
C SER A 70 4.39 -15.79 9.80
N ASP A 71 4.13 -15.84 8.47
CA ASP A 71 3.50 -14.71 7.76
C ASP A 71 2.14 -14.34 8.37
N VAL A 72 1.41 -15.32 8.91
CA VAL A 72 0.12 -15.10 9.57
C VAL A 72 0.31 -14.41 10.92
N ASP A 73 1.28 -14.85 11.72
CA ASP A 73 1.57 -14.23 13.02
C ASP A 73 2.07 -12.78 12.83
N ALA A 74 2.90 -12.55 11.81
CA ALA A 74 3.36 -11.22 11.44
C ALA A 74 2.19 -10.30 11.04
N LEU A 75 1.29 -10.80 10.17
CA LEU A 75 0.08 -10.06 9.79
C LEU A 75 -0.79 -9.74 11.02
N GLN A 76 -0.97 -10.71 11.91
CA GLN A 76 -1.75 -10.53 13.14
C GLN A 76 -1.11 -9.50 14.08
N ALA A 77 0.21 -9.51 14.22
CA ALA A 77 0.93 -8.55 15.06
C ALA A 77 0.76 -7.12 14.54
N VAL A 78 0.92 -6.91 13.22
CA VAL A 78 0.73 -5.60 12.57
C VAL A 78 -0.71 -5.15 12.67
N TYR A 79 -1.67 -6.03 12.36
CA TYR A 79 -3.10 -5.74 12.47
C TYR A 79 -3.48 -5.29 13.89
N ASN A 80 -3.08 -6.07 14.89
CA ASN A 80 -3.37 -5.74 16.29
C ASN A 80 -2.79 -4.39 16.70
N TYR A 81 -1.55 -4.09 16.26
CA TYR A 81 -0.93 -2.80 16.53
C TYR A 81 -1.73 -1.66 15.91
N VAL A 82 -2.07 -1.78 14.63
CA VAL A 82 -2.78 -0.72 13.89
C VAL A 82 -4.15 -0.45 14.51
N VAL A 83 -4.96 -1.48 14.79
CA VAL A 83 -6.31 -1.27 15.35
C VAL A 83 -6.31 -0.79 16.81
N GLN A 84 -5.23 -1.04 17.56
CA GLN A 84 -5.13 -0.60 18.95
C GLN A 84 -4.53 0.80 19.11
N ASN A 85 -3.74 1.27 18.16
CA ASN A 85 -2.97 2.50 18.28
C ASN A 85 -3.40 3.60 17.31
N LEU A 86 -4.21 3.30 16.30
CA LEU A 86 -4.73 4.30 15.39
C LEU A 86 -6.21 4.56 15.64
N THR A 87 -6.59 5.84 15.50
CA THR A 87 -7.98 6.30 15.53
C THR A 87 -8.37 6.77 14.13
N TYR A 88 -9.57 6.41 13.67
CA TYR A 88 -10.04 6.83 12.36
C TYR A 88 -10.28 8.34 12.31
N ASP A 89 -9.77 8.99 11.28
CA ASP A 89 -9.86 10.44 11.08
C ASP A 89 -11.04 10.76 10.16
N TYR A 90 -12.22 10.96 10.76
CA TYR A 90 -13.44 11.27 10.02
C TYR A 90 -13.37 12.65 9.34
N ASP A 91 -12.69 13.62 9.96
CA ASP A 91 -12.53 14.96 9.39
C ASP A 91 -11.68 14.90 8.11
N LEU A 92 -10.61 14.13 8.14
CA LEU A 92 -9.79 13.88 6.95
C LEU A 92 -10.59 13.10 5.89
N ALA A 93 -11.33 12.08 6.28
CA ALA A 93 -12.12 11.26 5.36
C ALA A 93 -13.15 12.09 4.57
N ASP A 94 -13.75 13.09 5.21
CA ASP A 94 -14.75 13.98 4.60
C ASP A 94 -14.14 15.07 3.71
N THR A 95 -12.86 15.41 3.93
CA THR A 95 -12.20 16.56 3.27
C THR A 95 -11.06 16.19 2.34
N VAL A 96 -10.65 14.91 2.31
CA VAL A 96 -9.48 14.45 1.57
C VAL A 96 -9.61 14.66 0.07
N ASP A 97 -8.59 15.28 -0.54
CA ASP A 97 -8.51 15.50 -1.97
C ASP A 97 -8.18 14.21 -2.76
N SER A 98 -8.54 14.21 -4.06
CA SER A 98 -8.26 13.08 -4.96
C SER A 98 -6.77 12.80 -5.17
N GLY A 99 -5.90 13.76 -4.88
CA GLY A 99 -4.44 13.66 -4.97
C GLY A 99 -3.75 13.26 -3.67
N TYR A 100 -4.49 12.90 -2.63
CA TYR A 100 -3.93 12.52 -1.34
C TYR A 100 -2.98 11.33 -1.44
N ILE A 101 -1.83 11.45 -0.80
CA ILE A 101 -0.80 10.41 -0.70
C ILE A 101 -0.52 10.17 0.78
N PRO A 102 -0.67 8.94 1.28
CA PRO A 102 -0.36 8.59 2.66
C PRO A 102 1.12 8.83 3.00
N ASP A 103 1.38 9.29 4.20
CA ASP A 103 2.71 9.32 4.81
C ASP A 103 2.71 8.35 6.01
N VAL A 104 3.35 7.21 5.85
CA VAL A 104 3.29 6.11 6.82
C VAL A 104 3.88 6.47 8.18
N ASP A 105 4.98 7.24 8.21
CA ASP A 105 5.60 7.64 9.47
C ASP A 105 4.83 8.77 10.16
N SER A 106 4.21 9.68 9.40
CA SER A 106 3.31 10.70 9.93
C SER A 106 2.04 10.08 10.51
N THR A 107 1.44 9.09 9.82
CA THR A 107 0.30 8.31 10.31
C THR A 107 0.63 7.62 11.62
N LEU A 108 1.79 6.94 11.68
CA LEU A 108 2.26 6.28 12.88
C LEU A 108 2.45 7.29 14.04
N LYS A 109 3.05 8.44 13.76
CA LYS A 109 3.33 9.48 14.77
C LYS A 109 2.04 10.14 15.30
N SER A 110 1.08 10.42 14.42
CA SER A 110 -0.18 11.07 14.81
C SER A 110 -1.16 10.11 15.51
N GLY A 111 -1.05 8.81 15.23
CA GLY A 111 -2.03 7.82 15.66
C GLY A 111 -3.41 8.03 15.01
N LYS A 112 -3.47 8.71 13.85
CA LYS A 112 -4.71 9.01 13.13
C LYS A 112 -4.54 8.82 11.64
N GLY A 113 -5.62 8.43 10.95
CA GLY A 113 -5.65 8.32 9.50
C GLY A 113 -6.97 7.76 8.99
N ILE A 114 -7.11 7.72 7.68
CA ILE A 114 -8.24 7.10 6.97
C ILE A 114 -7.88 5.68 6.52
N CYS A 115 -8.80 4.97 5.90
CA CYS A 115 -8.57 3.61 5.38
C CYS A 115 -7.31 3.50 4.52
N PHE A 116 -6.98 4.54 3.76
CA PHE A 116 -5.79 4.57 2.92
C PHE A 116 -4.49 4.63 3.74
N ASP A 117 -4.46 5.43 4.82
CA ASP A 117 -3.32 5.52 5.73
C ASP A 117 -3.10 4.22 6.49
N TYR A 118 -4.18 3.62 6.99
CA TYR A 118 -4.14 2.32 7.66
C TYR A 118 -3.57 1.23 6.74
N ALA A 119 -4.08 1.17 5.50
CA ALA A 119 -3.63 0.20 4.52
C ALA A 119 -2.17 0.43 4.11
N ALA A 120 -1.75 1.71 3.95
CA ALA A 120 -0.38 2.07 3.60
C ALA A 120 0.61 1.73 4.71
N LEU A 121 0.29 2.08 5.98
CA LEU A 121 1.12 1.76 7.14
C LEU A 121 1.25 0.24 7.33
N THR A 122 0.12 -0.49 7.29
CA THR A 122 0.13 -1.96 7.39
C THR A 122 0.98 -2.59 6.28
N THR A 123 0.85 -2.10 5.04
CA THR A 123 1.65 -2.57 3.91
C THR A 123 3.14 -2.28 4.11
N ALA A 124 3.51 -1.08 4.57
CA ALA A 124 4.91 -0.72 4.84
C ALA A 124 5.53 -1.63 5.90
N MET A 125 4.81 -1.87 6.99
CA MET A 125 5.27 -2.72 8.10
C MET A 125 5.47 -4.19 7.67
N LEU A 126 4.57 -4.74 6.85
CA LEU A 126 4.71 -6.11 6.32
C LEU A 126 5.87 -6.20 5.34
N ARG A 127 6.03 -5.23 4.43
CA ARG A 127 7.14 -5.19 3.47
C ARG A 127 8.50 -5.04 4.17
N ALA A 128 8.57 -4.30 5.27
CA ALA A 128 9.78 -4.18 6.09
C ALA A 128 10.20 -5.52 6.72
N ARG A 129 9.33 -6.53 6.72
CA ARG A 129 9.58 -7.92 7.13
C ARG A 129 9.61 -8.91 5.96
N ASP A 130 9.87 -8.41 4.76
CA ASP A 130 9.95 -9.21 3.53
C ASP A 130 8.68 -10.03 3.24
N ILE A 131 7.51 -9.55 3.68
CA ILE A 131 6.21 -10.14 3.37
C ILE A 131 5.58 -9.37 2.21
N PRO A 132 5.38 -10.01 1.03
CA PRO A 132 4.80 -9.32 -0.11
C PRO A 132 3.36 -8.88 0.19
N CYS A 133 3.10 -7.58 0.05
CA CYS A 133 1.82 -6.98 0.37
C CYS A 133 1.39 -5.98 -0.72
N LYS A 134 0.16 -6.12 -1.20
CA LYS A 134 -0.49 -5.19 -2.15
C LYS A 134 -1.37 -4.22 -1.39
N LEU A 135 -1.12 -2.93 -1.56
CA LEU A 135 -2.10 -1.89 -1.27
C LEU A 135 -3.05 -1.80 -2.45
N GLN A 136 -4.34 -1.88 -2.20
CA GLN A 136 -5.39 -1.83 -3.21
C GLN A 136 -6.36 -0.71 -2.88
N ILE A 137 -6.81 0.00 -3.92
CA ILE A 137 -7.79 1.08 -3.83
C ILE A 137 -8.94 0.74 -4.78
N GLY A 138 -10.15 0.92 -4.31
CA GLY A 138 -11.34 0.64 -5.10
C GLY A 138 -12.58 1.23 -4.46
N TYR A 139 -13.70 0.57 -4.64
CA TYR A 139 -14.98 0.95 -4.09
C TYR A 139 -15.61 -0.20 -3.29
N ALA A 140 -16.08 0.11 -2.09
CA ALA A 140 -16.99 -0.72 -1.31
C ALA A 140 -18.40 -0.12 -1.45
N GLY A 141 -19.20 -0.68 -2.36
CA GLY A 141 -20.43 -0.02 -2.80
C GLY A 141 -20.13 1.29 -3.55
N THR A 142 -20.58 2.42 -3.00
CA THR A 142 -20.35 3.77 -3.55
C THR A 142 -19.19 4.51 -2.89
N VAL A 143 -18.63 3.97 -1.81
CA VAL A 143 -17.57 4.62 -1.03
C VAL A 143 -16.20 4.18 -1.53
N LYS A 144 -15.33 5.15 -1.80
CA LYS A 144 -13.92 4.88 -2.12
C LYS A 144 -13.24 4.29 -0.89
N HIS A 145 -12.51 3.20 -1.09
CA HIS A 145 -11.94 2.44 0.01
C HIS A 145 -10.56 1.89 -0.32
N ALA A 146 -9.78 1.58 0.71
CA ALA A 146 -8.48 0.95 0.58
C ALA A 146 -8.39 -0.29 1.48
N TRP A 147 -7.73 -1.33 0.97
CA TRP A 147 -7.49 -2.59 1.66
C TRP A 147 -6.15 -3.18 1.26
N ILE A 148 -5.76 -4.28 1.87
CA ILE A 148 -4.54 -5.00 1.53
C ILE A 148 -4.80 -6.44 1.12
N SER A 149 -3.96 -6.94 0.21
CA SER A 149 -3.79 -8.37 -0.04
C SER A 149 -2.37 -8.78 0.32
N VAL A 150 -2.22 -9.91 0.98
CA VAL A 150 -0.95 -10.39 1.53
C VAL A 150 -0.59 -11.73 0.96
N TYR A 151 0.67 -11.93 0.60
CA TYR A 151 1.16 -13.25 0.20
C TYR A 151 1.58 -14.02 1.44
N ILE A 152 0.89 -15.14 1.68
CA ILE A 152 1.20 -16.08 2.75
C ILE A 152 1.91 -17.27 2.13
N ARG A 153 3.18 -17.52 2.47
CA ARG A 153 4.01 -18.58 1.86
C ARG A 153 3.34 -19.95 1.81
N SER A 154 2.51 -20.27 2.79
CA SER A 154 1.78 -21.54 2.87
C SER A 154 0.47 -21.59 2.09
N LYS A 155 -0.04 -20.43 1.57
CA LYS A 155 -1.37 -20.32 0.95
C LYS A 155 -1.38 -19.60 -0.40
N GLY A 156 -0.35 -18.80 -0.72
CA GLY A 156 -0.34 -17.87 -1.83
C GLY A 156 -0.97 -16.51 -1.47
N TRP A 157 -1.43 -15.77 -2.48
CA TRP A 157 -2.11 -14.49 -2.28
C TRP A 157 -3.45 -14.65 -1.57
N VAL A 158 -3.62 -13.96 -0.45
CA VAL A 158 -4.88 -13.82 0.28
C VAL A 158 -5.43 -12.45 -0.04
N ASP A 159 -6.48 -12.40 -0.86
CA ASP A 159 -7.11 -11.15 -1.26
C ASP A 159 -7.96 -10.58 -0.12
N LYS A 160 -7.99 -9.25 -0.01
CA LYS A 160 -8.68 -8.52 1.07
C LYS A 160 -8.36 -9.10 2.45
N ALA A 161 -7.07 -9.41 2.69
CA ALA A 161 -6.63 -10.00 3.95
C ALA A 161 -6.98 -9.13 5.15
N VAL A 162 -6.94 -7.81 4.97
CA VAL A 162 -7.40 -6.81 5.95
C VAL A 162 -8.10 -5.68 5.22
N GLU A 163 -9.24 -5.27 5.74
CA GLU A 163 -10.03 -4.11 5.34
C GLU A 163 -10.31 -3.28 6.61
N PHE A 164 -9.93 -2.00 6.56
CA PHE A 164 -10.14 -1.09 7.69
C PHE A 164 -11.34 -0.17 7.38
N SER A 165 -12.41 -0.28 8.15
CA SER A 165 -13.57 0.60 8.10
C SER A 165 -13.61 1.51 9.32
N GLY A 166 -13.99 2.77 9.10
CA GLY A 166 -14.22 3.73 10.18
C GLY A 166 -15.51 3.46 10.94
#